data_639e7a650ac6a86846fd1db6e91502cd
#
_entry.id   639e7a650ac6a86846fd1db6e91502cd
#
_cell.length_a   1.000
_cell.length_b   1.000
_cell.length_c   1.000
_cell.angle_alpha   90.00
_cell.angle_beta   90.00
_cell.angle_gamma   90.00
#
_symmetry.space_group_name_H-M   'P 1'
#
loop_
_entity.id
_entity.type
_entity.pdbx_description
1 polymer ?
#
loop_
_entity_poly.entity_id
_entity_poly.type
_entity_poly.pdbx_seq_one_letter_code
_entity_poly.pdbx_strand_id
1 'polypeptide(L)'
;MNKKNRNTNFAIGFKSIQSTIFAAVSVLVLCAVIVATFVSVRYTNSAIYENSAIYTQTIIKQLNQNIDSYITYMDNIDSVIAKSQDAYQLLYQKIGEDDAVKEGHKKRLLEQFSTILKGRGDICNIGIVQKDGVMLINSGYQAINPDLDLSTQEWYTNAVDN
;
A
#
# COMPACT_ATOMS: atom_id res chain seq x y z
N MET A 1 2.18 -79.76 -1.36
CA MET A 1 2.86 -78.49 -0.96
C MET A 1 1.88 -77.75 -0.05
N ASN A 2 2.14 -77.76 1.27
CA ASN A 2 1.19 -77.41 2.29
C ASN A 2 1.57 -75.97 2.79
N LYS A 3 0.76 -74.96 2.46
CA LYS A 3 0.98 -73.57 2.82
C LYS A 3 0.34 -73.34 4.22
N LYS A 4 1.15 -73.40 5.25
CA LYS A 4 0.82 -73.15 6.63
C LYS A 4 0.47 -71.68 6.85
N ASN A 5 -0.83 -71.38 6.94
CA ASN A 5 -1.34 -70.05 7.31
C ASN A 5 -0.95 -69.76 8.76
N ARG A 6 0.01 -68.87 9.00
CA ARG A 6 0.33 -68.33 10.32
C ARG A 6 -0.60 -67.17 10.61
N ASN A 7 -1.72 -67.46 11.22
CA ASN A 7 -2.52 -66.44 11.96
C ASN A 7 -1.75 -66.04 13.21
N THR A 8 -1.03 -64.93 13.15
CA THR A 8 -0.47 -64.32 14.35
C THR A 8 -1.61 -63.60 15.07
N ASN A 9 -2.30 -64.28 15.97
CA ASN A 9 -3.16 -63.68 16.95
C ASN A 9 -2.27 -62.90 17.92
N PHE A 10 -2.29 -61.55 17.83
CA PHE A 10 -1.72 -60.70 18.86
C PHE A 10 -2.61 -60.71 20.10
N ALA A 11 -2.54 -61.80 20.87
CA ALA A 11 -3.10 -61.86 22.19
C ALA A 11 -2.15 -61.15 23.15
N ILE A 12 -2.42 -59.86 23.45
CA ILE A 12 -1.76 -59.16 24.55
C ILE A 12 -2.26 -59.77 25.86
N GLY A 13 -1.54 -60.78 26.32
CA GLY A 13 -1.83 -61.44 27.62
C GLY A 13 -1.35 -60.56 28.78
N PHE A 14 -2.24 -59.76 29.34
CA PHE A 14 -1.96 -59.07 30.62
C PHE A 14 -1.88 -60.07 31.74
N LYS A 15 -0.67 -60.37 32.21
CA LYS A 15 -0.41 -61.37 33.27
C LYS A 15 -0.73 -60.91 34.70
N SER A 16 -1.17 -59.68 34.89
CA SER A 16 -1.48 -59.08 36.21
C SER A 16 -2.62 -58.06 36.11
N ILE A 17 -3.55 -58.07 37.07
CA ILE A 17 -4.62 -57.09 37.20
C ILE A 17 -4.08 -55.65 37.21
N GLN A 18 -2.93 -55.44 37.85
CA GLN A 18 -2.25 -54.15 37.91
C GLN A 18 -1.83 -53.65 36.54
N SER A 19 -1.31 -54.51 35.67
CA SER A 19 -0.91 -54.18 34.28
C SER A 19 -2.15 -53.84 33.45
N THR A 20 -3.27 -54.51 33.63
CA THR A 20 -4.51 -54.24 32.91
C THR A 20 -5.08 -52.87 33.28
N ILE A 21 -5.11 -52.52 34.58
CA ILE A 21 -5.58 -51.22 35.06
C ILE A 21 -4.67 -50.11 34.53
N PHE A 22 -3.34 -50.28 34.59
CA PHE A 22 -2.39 -49.29 34.07
C PHE A 22 -2.56 -49.07 32.57
N ALA A 23 -2.71 -50.13 31.79
CA ALA A 23 -2.95 -50.02 30.36
C ALA A 23 -4.29 -49.31 30.06
N ALA A 24 -5.37 -49.63 30.79
CA ALA A 24 -6.66 -48.98 30.58
C ALA A 24 -6.61 -47.48 30.90
N VAL A 25 -5.96 -47.08 31.99
CA VAL A 25 -5.80 -45.67 32.35
C VAL A 25 -4.93 -44.94 31.33
N SER A 26 -3.83 -45.57 30.86
CA SER A 26 -2.97 -45.01 29.87
C SER A 26 -3.69 -44.74 28.53
N VAL A 27 -4.50 -45.69 28.06
CA VAL A 27 -5.33 -45.52 26.86
C VAL A 27 -6.34 -44.39 27.03
N LEU A 28 -7.00 -44.32 28.21
CA LEU A 28 -7.99 -43.29 28.49
C LEU A 28 -7.35 -41.89 28.45
N VAL A 29 -6.20 -41.72 29.10
CA VAL A 29 -5.43 -40.45 29.06
C VAL A 29 -5.01 -40.09 27.62
N LEU A 30 -4.53 -41.06 26.87
CA LEU A 30 -4.12 -40.85 25.49
C LEU A 30 -5.30 -40.39 24.62
N CYS A 31 -6.44 -41.02 24.72
CA CYS A 31 -7.66 -40.62 24.04
C CYS A 31 -8.11 -39.20 24.45
N ALA A 32 -8.06 -38.87 25.73
CA ALA A 32 -8.41 -37.53 26.21
C ALA A 32 -7.49 -36.46 25.62
N VAL A 33 -6.17 -36.69 25.56
CA VAL A 33 -5.19 -35.78 24.95
C VAL A 33 -5.44 -35.62 23.45
N ILE A 34 -5.72 -36.71 22.73
CA ILE A 34 -6.03 -36.64 21.28
C ILE A 34 -7.26 -35.78 21.02
N VAL A 35 -8.35 -36.03 21.79
CA VAL A 35 -9.57 -35.24 21.64
C VAL A 35 -9.34 -33.76 21.96
N ALA A 36 -8.66 -33.46 23.08
CA ALA A 36 -8.34 -32.10 23.47
C ALA A 36 -7.50 -31.37 22.40
N THR A 37 -6.49 -32.05 21.83
CA THR A 37 -5.66 -31.51 20.78
C THR A 37 -6.47 -31.25 19.51
N PHE A 38 -7.33 -32.17 19.12
CA PHE A 38 -8.18 -32.01 17.95
C PHE A 38 -9.13 -30.82 18.09
N VAL A 39 -9.78 -30.68 19.21
CA VAL A 39 -10.67 -29.54 19.51
C VAL A 39 -9.88 -28.24 19.51
N SER A 40 -8.71 -28.20 20.17
CA SER A 40 -7.84 -27.02 20.25
C SER A 40 -7.40 -26.56 18.84
N VAL A 41 -6.96 -27.48 18.00
CA VAL A 41 -6.54 -27.16 16.61
C VAL A 41 -7.72 -26.60 15.80
N ARG A 42 -8.90 -27.18 15.93
CA ARG A 42 -10.11 -26.68 15.25
C ARG A 42 -10.46 -25.26 15.68
N TYR A 43 -10.47 -24.96 16.98
CA TYR A 43 -10.75 -23.64 17.51
C TYR A 43 -9.69 -22.62 17.09
N THR A 44 -8.41 -23.00 17.21
CA THR A 44 -7.30 -22.12 16.86
C THR A 44 -7.32 -21.76 15.36
N ASN A 45 -7.52 -22.74 14.49
CA ASN A 45 -7.59 -22.47 13.04
C ASN A 45 -8.76 -21.53 12.70
N SER A 46 -9.95 -21.78 13.26
CA SER A 46 -11.13 -20.93 13.02
C SER A 46 -10.88 -19.50 13.47
N ALA A 47 -10.33 -19.30 14.67
CA ALA A 47 -10.01 -17.98 15.21
C ALA A 47 -8.92 -17.25 14.40
N ILE A 48 -7.90 -17.98 13.93
CA ILE A 48 -6.84 -17.40 13.09
C ILE A 48 -7.41 -16.95 11.75
N TYR A 49 -8.22 -17.76 11.08
CA TYR A 49 -8.82 -17.39 9.79
C TYR A 49 -9.73 -16.18 9.93
N GLU A 50 -10.59 -16.13 10.91
CA GLU A 50 -11.51 -15.02 11.14
C GLU A 50 -10.77 -13.72 11.47
N ASN A 51 -9.82 -13.78 12.41
CA ASN A 51 -9.01 -12.62 12.76
C ASN A 51 -8.14 -12.13 11.61
N SER A 52 -7.56 -13.05 10.82
CA SER A 52 -6.75 -12.68 9.65
C SER A 52 -7.60 -12.01 8.58
N ALA A 53 -8.81 -12.46 8.33
CA ALA A 53 -9.73 -11.85 7.38
C ALA A 53 -10.11 -10.42 7.82
N ILE A 54 -10.50 -10.24 9.08
CA ILE A 54 -10.86 -8.94 9.66
C ILE A 54 -9.64 -7.98 9.60
N TYR A 55 -8.47 -8.48 9.99
CA TYR A 55 -7.24 -7.69 9.96
C TYR A 55 -6.88 -7.23 8.55
N THR A 56 -6.96 -8.15 7.57
CA THR A 56 -6.70 -7.83 6.17
C THR A 56 -7.69 -6.80 5.62
N GLN A 57 -8.98 -6.94 5.90
CA GLN A 57 -10.00 -5.96 5.51
C GLN A 57 -9.73 -4.58 6.14
N THR A 58 -9.32 -4.56 7.41
CA THR A 58 -8.99 -3.31 8.11
C THR A 58 -7.79 -2.62 7.47
N ILE A 59 -6.74 -3.37 7.15
CA ILE A 59 -5.55 -2.82 6.46
C ILE A 59 -5.93 -2.26 5.08
N ILE A 60 -6.70 -3.01 4.29
CA ILE A 60 -7.15 -2.54 2.97
C ILE A 60 -7.97 -1.25 3.08
N LYS A 61 -8.88 -1.19 4.07
CA LYS A 61 -9.67 0.01 4.31
C LYS A 61 -8.79 1.21 4.70
N GLN A 62 -7.83 1.01 5.60
CA GLN A 62 -6.89 2.06 5.99
C GLN A 62 -6.01 2.52 4.82
N LEU A 63 -5.55 1.58 3.99
CA LEU A 63 -4.77 1.89 2.80
C LEU A 63 -5.58 2.74 1.81
N ASN A 64 -6.82 2.36 1.52
CA ASN A 64 -7.70 3.14 0.66
C ASN A 64 -7.95 4.54 1.22
N GLN A 65 -8.22 4.67 2.52
CA GLN A 65 -8.39 5.97 3.17
C GLN A 65 -7.13 6.84 3.09
N ASN A 66 -5.96 6.24 3.22
CA ASN A 66 -4.69 6.95 3.07
C ASN A 66 -4.49 7.43 1.62
N ILE A 67 -4.80 6.59 0.63
CA ILE A 67 -4.74 6.94 -0.80
C ILE A 67 -5.71 8.08 -1.10
N ASP A 68 -6.97 7.99 -0.68
CA ASP A 68 -7.98 9.03 -0.89
C ASP A 68 -7.55 10.36 -0.24
N SER A 69 -7.01 10.29 0.97
CA SER A 69 -6.47 11.48 1.66
C SER A 69 -5.30 12.09 0.91
N TYR A 70 -4.42 11.25 0.35
CA TYR A 70 -3.29 11.70 -0.44
C TYR A 70 -3.74 12.38 -1.75
N ILE A 71 -4.68 11.77 -2.47
CA ILE A 71 -5.27 12.36 -3.68
C ILE A 71 -5.91 13.71 -3.37
N THR A 72 -6.76 13.77 -2.33
CA THR A 72 -7.41 15.02 -1.89
C THR A 72 -6.38 16.10 -1.56
N TYR A 73 -5.27 15.71 -0.94
CA TYR A 73 -4.21 16.65 -0.64
C TYR A 73 -3.52 17.18 -1.92
N MET A 74 -3.26 16.32 -2.90
CA MET A 74 -2.69 16.74 -4.20
C MET A 74 -3.63 17.70 -4.94
N ASP A 75 -4.92 17.40 -4.98
CA ASP A 75 -5.95 18.27 -5.55
C ASP A 75 -5.99 19.65 -4.87
N ASN A 76 -5.82 19.69 -3.55
CA ASN A 76 -5.74 20.94 -2.81
C ASN A 76 -4.49 21.76 -3.19
N ILE A 77 -3.33 21.13 -3.32
CA ILE A 77 -2.11 21.80 -3.78
C ILE A 77 -2.31 22.37 -5.18
N ASP A 78 -2.81 21.55 -6.10
CA ASP A 78 -3.09 21.97 -7.47
C ASP A 78 -4.05 23.17 -7.48
N SER A 79 -5.16 23.10 -6.74
CA SER A 79 -6.12 24.19 -6.62
C SER A 79 -5.50 25.47 -6.06
N VAL A 80 -4.62 25.38 -5.06
CA VAL A 80 -3.94 26.56 -4.48
C VAL A 80 -3.01 27.20 -5.50
N ILE A 81 -2.26 26.38 -6.24
CA ILE A 81 -1.35 26.86 -7.28
C ILE A 81 -2.13 27.47 -8.45
N ALA A 82 -3.11 26.75 -8.98
CA ALA A 82 -3.92 27.20 -10.12
C ALA A 82 -4.69 28.50 -9.85
N LYS A 83 -5.13 28.71 -8.61
CA LYS A 83 -5.82 29.95 -8.18
C LYS A 83 -4.87 31.07 -7.77
N SER A 84 -3.56 30.84 -7.73
CA SER A 84 -2.62 31.89 -7.36
C SER A 84 -2.57 32.95 -8.47
N GLN A 85 -2.53 34.22 -8.07
CA GLN A 85 -2.42 35.33 -9.01
C GLN A 85 -1.13 35.24 -9.84
N ASP A 86 -0.04 34.78 -9.22
CA ASP A 86 1.25 34.64 -9.90
C ASP A 86 1.21 33.56 -10.99
N ALA A 87 0.52 32.42 -10.74
CA ALA A 87 0.31 31.38 -11.77
C ALA A 87 -0.57 31.89 -12.91
N TYR A 88 -1.68 32.57 -12.56
CA TYR A 88 -2.57 33.16 -13.56
C TYR A 88 -1.84 34.15 -14.48
N GLN A 89 -1.05 35.04 -13.90
CA GLN A 89 -0.27 36.03 -14.66
C GLN A 89 0.74 35.34 -15.59
N LEU A 90 1.43 34.31 -15.11
CA LEU A 90 2.39 33.55 -15.95
C LEU A 90 1.72 32.77 -17.08
N LEU A 91 0.52 32.20 -16.82
CA LEU A 91 -0.15 31.36 -17.82
C LEU A 91 -0.91 32.15 -18.88
N TYR A 92 -1.51 33.28 -18.51
CA TYR A 92 -2.46 34.01 -19.37
C TYR A 92 -2.01 35.42 -19.77
N GLN A 93 -0.84 35.86 -19.31
CA GLN A 93 -0.39 37.20 -19.63
C GLN A 93 0.04 37.30 -21.08
N LYS A 94 -0.48 38.33 -21.77
CA LYS A 94 -0.18 38.59 -23.17
C LYS A 94 1.27 39.10 -23.35
N ILE A 95 1.88 38.70 -24.46
CA ILE A 95 3.16 39.18 -24.95
C ILE A 95 3.17 40.73 -24.92
N GLY A 96 4.01 41.35 -24.10
CA GLY A 96 4.20 42.80 -24.04
C GLY A 96 4.35 43.40 -22.65
N GLU A 97 4.33 42.63 -21.59
CA GLU A 97 4.63 43.10 -20.24
C GLU A 97 6.15 43.14 -19.98
N ASP A 98 6.54 44.06 -19.07
CA ASP A 98 7.92 44.23 -18.62
C ASP A 98 8.49 42.91 -18.10
N ASP A 99 9.57 42.45 -18.68
CA ASP A 99 10.25 41.20 -18.29
C ASP A 99 10.58 41.16 -16.78
N ALA A 100 10.78 42.31 -16.16
CA ALA A 100 11.01 42.40 -14.70
C ALA A 100 9.80 42.01 -13.89
N VAL A 101 8.58 42.33 -14.33
CA VAL A 101 7.31 41.96 -13.67
C VAL A 101 7.10 40.46 -13.78
N LYS A 102 7.30 39.92 -14.99
CA LYS A 102 7.21 38.47 -15.24
C LYS A 102 8.17 37.67 -14.39
N GLU A 103 9.40 38.10 -14.27
CA GLU A 103 10.41 37.45 -13.43
C GLU A 103 10.05 37.55 -11.95
N GLY A 104 9.40 38.63 -11.52
CA GLY A 104 8.86 38.78 -10.17
C GLY A 104 7.77 37.73 -9.86
N HIS A 105 6.82 37.49 -10.74
CA HIS A 105 5.78 36.45 -10.59
C HIS A 105 6.40 35.05 -10.54
N LYS A 106 7.34 34.79 -11.43
CA LYS A 106 8.07 33.51 -11.47
C LYS A 106 8.81 33.21 -10.17
N LYS A 107 9.52 34.21 -9.63
CA LYS A 107 10.25 34.08 -8.37
C LYS A 107 9.31 33.75 -7.20
N ARG A 108 8.18 34.49 -7.05
CA ARG A 108 7.22 34.23 -5.97
C ARG A 108 6.61 32.84 -6.09
N LEU A 109 6.29 32.40 -7.30
CA LEU A 109 5.73 31.07 -7.54
C LEU A 109 6.75 29.96 -7.19
N LEU A 110 8.01 30.12 -7.55
CA LEU A 110 9.08 29.19 -7.16
C LEU A 110 9.29 29.15 -5.63
N GLU A 111 9.13 30.29 -4.95
CA GLU A 111 9.17 30.34 -3.48
C GLU A 111 7.98 29.59 -2.84
N GLN A 112 6.78 29.70 -3.43
CA GLN A 112 5.61 28.90 -3.02
C GLN A 112 5.85 27.40 -3.22
N PHE A 113 6.36 26.98 -4.38
CA PHE A 113 6.72 25.58 -4.64
C PHE A 113 7.76 25.07 -3.64
N SER A 114 8.80 25.88 -3.38
CA SER A 114 9.82 25.54 -2.38
C SER A 114 9.24 25.35 -0.99
N THR A 115 8.26 26.16 -0.61
CA THR A 115 7.60 26.05 0.69
C THR A 115 6.80 24.76 0.81
N ILE A 116 6.06 24.40 -0.23
CA ILE A 116 5.30 23.13 -0.30
C ILE A 116 6.25 21.94 -0.24
N LEU A 117 7.32 21.94 -1.06
CA LEU A 117 8.30 20.86 -1.11
C LEU A 117 9.04 20.66 0.21
N LYS A 118 9.37 21.75 0.93
CA LYS A 118 10.01 21.67 2.26
C LYS A 118 9.09 21.07 3.32
N GLY A 119 7.78 21.27 3.18
CA GLY A 119 6.77 20.71 4.09
C GLY A 119 6.44 19.25 3.81
N ARG A 120 6.84 18.70 2.65
CA ARG A 120 6.43 17.38 2.16
C ARG A 120 7.57 16.65 1.46
N GLY A 121 8.22 15.76 2.18
CA GLY A 121 9.33 14.96 1.65
C GLY A 121 8.92 13.88 0.63
N ASP A 122 7.63 13.66 0.44
CA ASP A 122 7.04 12.71 -0.50
C ASP A 122 6.72 13.34 -1.87
N ILE A 123 6.78 14.67 -2.00
CA ILE A 123 6.63 15.38 -3.27
C ILE A 123 8.04 15.67 -3.82
N CYS A 124 8.35 15.13 -4.98
CA CYS A 124 9.66 15.31 -5.60
C CYS A 124 9.78 16.64 -6.35
N ASN A 125 8.77 17.00 -7.13
CA ASN A 125 8.77 18.15 -8.01
C ASN A 125 7.39 18.79 -8.06
N ILE A 126 7.34 20.12 -8.22
CA ILE A 126 6.13 20.87 -8.54
C ILE A 126 6.46 21.77 -9.71
N GLY A 127 5.57 21.83 -10.68
CA GLY A 127 5.78 22.68 -11.85
C GLY A 127 4.49 23.10 -12.52
N ILE A 128 4.61 24.15 -13.33
CA ILE A 128 3.59 24.60 -14.26
C ILE A 128 4.18 24.51 -15.66
N VAL A 129 3.38 24.02 -16.59
CA VAL A 129 3.72 23.94 -18.00
C VAL A 129 2.76 24.85 -18.77
N GLN A 130 3.31 25.78 -19.53
CA GLN A 130 2.53 26.67 -20.39
C GLN A 130 2.12 25.95 -21.67
N LYS A 131 1.11 26.48 -22.34
CA LYS A 131 0.59 25.92 -23.61
C LYS A 131 1.64 25.90 -24.75
N ASP A 132 2.62 26.77 -24.68
CA ASP A 132 3.76 26.83 -25.61
C ASP A 132 4.90 25.88 -25.25
N GLY A 133 4.72 25.06 -24.22
CA GLY A 133 5.72 24.10 -23.75
C GLY A 133 6.75 24.66 -22.77
N VAL A 134 6.68 25.94 -22.43
CA VAL A 134 7.58 26.52 -21.43
C VAL A 134 7.24 25.97 -20.06
N MET A 135 8.26 25.44 -19.37
CA MET A 135 8.13 24.82 -18.05
C MET A 135 8.72 25.71 -16.96
N LEU A 136 7.94 25.96 -15.92
CA LEU A 136 8.42 26.50 -14.66
C LEU A 136 8.36 25.41 -13.59
N ILE A 137 9.49 24.86 -13.20
CA ILE A 137 9.56 23.72 -12.29
C ILE A 137 10.52 24.03 -11.15
N ASN A 138 10.12 23.66 -9.95
CA ASN A 138 11.02 23.59 -8.79
C ASN A 138 11.40 22.12 -8.56
N SER A 139 12.61 21.75 -8.89
CA SER A 139 13.19 20.44 -8.68
C SER A 139 13.88 20.40 -7.32
N GLY A 140 13.19 19.82 -6.31
CA GLY A 140 13.78 19.65 -4.98
C GLY A 140 14.87 18.59 -4.94
N TYR A 141 14.67 17.46 -5.64
CA TYR A 141 15.51 16.27 -5.48
C TYR A 141 15.86 15.53 -6.76
N GLN A 142 15.21 15.77 -7.88
CA GLN A 142 15.50 15.08 -9.14
C GLN A 142 15.59 16.08 -10.30
N ALA A 143 16.65 15.93 -11.08
CA ALA A 143 16.76 16.63 -12.36
C ALA A 143 15.64 16.15 -13.29
N ILE A 144 14.96 17.11 -13.91
CA ILE A 144 14.00 16.81 -14.96
C ILE A 144 14.81 16.42 -16.20
N ASN A 145 14.33 15.40 -16.90
CA ASN A 145 14.93 15.04 -18.18
C ASN A 145 14.87 16.25 -19.13
N PRO A 146 16.00 16.84 -19.51
CA PRO A 146 16.02 18.01 -20.40
C PRO A 146 15.51 17.69 -21.82
N ASP A 147 15.54 16.41 -22.19
CA ASP A 147 15.10 15.93 -23.52
C ASP A 147 13.64 15.47 -23.51
N LEU A 148 12.85 15.85 -22.49
CA LEU A 148 11.45 15.49 -22.41
C LEU A 148 10.64 16.19 -23.49
N ASP A 149 10.16 15.40 -24.46
CA ASP A 149 9.22 15.89 -25.47
C ASP A 149 7.80 15.87 -24.91
N LEU A 150 7.28 17.06 -24.60
CA LEU A 150 5.94 17.24 -24.06
C LEU A 150 4.85 16.80 -25.03
N SER A 151 5.07 16.93 -26.35
CA SER A 151 4.09 16.55 -27.36
C SER A 151 3.76 15.06 -27.35
N THR A 152 4.65 14.24 -26.83
CA THR A 152 4.47 12.79 -26.66
C THR A 152 3.82 12.40 -25.34
N GLN A 153 3.61 13.36 -24.43
CA GLN A 153 3.06 13.10 -23.10
C GLN A 153 1.54 13.25 -23.10
N GLU A 154 0.86 12.16 -22.83
CA GLU A 154 -0.61 12.09 -22.85
C GLU A 154 -1.26 13.08 -21.87
N TRP A 155 -0.68 13.27 -20.68
CA TRP A 155 -1.17 14.24 -19.70
C TRP A 155 -1.12 15.68 -20.21
N TYR A 156 -0.06 16.03 -21.00
CA TYR A 156 0.10 17.35 -21.55
C TYR A 156 -0.85 17.58 -22.74
N THR A 157 -0.90 16.65 -23.68
CA THR A 157 -1.79 16.74 -24.86
C THR A 157 -3.25 16.82 -24.43
N ASN A 158 -3.68 16.00 -23.46
CA ASN A 158 -5.03 16.06 -22.93
C ASN A 158 -5.36 17.39 -22.24
N ALA A 159 -4.39 18.01 -21.57
CA ALA A 159 -4.59 19.32 -20.92
C ALA A 159 -4.62 20.50 -21.90
N VAL A 160 -3.94 20.39 -23.04
CA VAL A 160 -3.91 21.45 -24.07
C VAL A 160 -5.13 21.40 -24.98
N ASP A 161 -5.69 20.22 -25.21
CA ASP A 161 -6.80 19.97 -26.14
C ASP A 161 -8.19 20.18 -25.49
N ASN A 162 -8.27 20.27 -24.16
CA ASN A 162 -9.49 20.59 -23.40
C ASN A 162 -9.53 22.05 -22.95
#